data_710195e571ccb38ed8ff85b419225a66
#
_entry.id   710195e571ccb38ed8ff85b419225a66
#
_cell.length_a   1.000
_cell.length_b   1.000
_cell.length_c   1.000
_cell.angle_alpha   90.00
_cell.angle_beta   90.00
_cell.angle_gamma   90.00
#
_symmetry.space_group_name_H-M   'P 1'
#
loop_
_entity.id
_entity.type
_entity.pdbx_description
1 polymer ?
#
loop_
_entity_poly.entity_id
_entity_poly.type
_entity_poly.pdbx_seq_one_letter_code
_entity_poly.pdbx_strand_id
1 'polypeptide(L)'
;GVLPNGQLRIVIDLKQGVRAKSFVLEPNERYGHRLVVDLTPKASSRPTDGSALAPNAKSASKGLRDLVIAIDPGHGGEDPGAIGVNGTNEKDITLSIARKLANLIDRETGMRAQLVRDGDYYLGLDKRIELARHYDADLLISIHADANQQGQDAAGSSVFVLSKDGATSNQAKWLADKENNA
;
A
#
# COMPACT_ATOMS: atom_id res chain seq x y z
N GLY A 1 5.17 -6.17 -7.68
CA GLY A 1 6.24 -6.53 -8.56
C GLY A 1 6.94 -5.34 -9.15
N VAL A 2 8.19 -5.41 -9.51
CA VAL A 2 8.87 -4.40 -10.30
C VAL A 2 8.56 -4.59 -11.75
N LEU A 3 8.20 -3.53 -12.31
CA LEU A 3 8.35 -3.30 -13.74
C LEU A 3 9.82 -3.52 -14.13
N PRO A 4 10.09 -3.86 -15.42
CA PRO A 4 11.47 -4.06 -15.90
C PRO A 4 12.43 -2.90 -15.64
N ASN A 5 12.01 -1.91 -14.91
CA ASN A 5 12.70 -0.63 -14.69
C ASN A 5 12.91 -0.25 -13.21
N GLY A 6 12.84 -1.18 -12.26
CA GLY A 6 13.20 -0.93 -10.85
C GLY A 6 12.17 -0.12 -10.03
N GLN A 7 10.90 -0.11 -10.44
CA GLN A 7 9.84 0.65 -9.74
C GLN A 7 9.27 -0.12 -8.55
N LEU A 8 9.08 0.54 -7.41
CA LEU A 8 8.33 0.03 -6.26
C LEU A 8 6.82 0.14 -6.53
N ARG A 9 6.07 -0.95 -6.27
CA ARG A 9 4.62 -0.96 -6.34
C ARG A 9 4.00 -1.04 -4.94
N ILE A 10 3.00 -0.18 -4.70
CA ILE A 10 2.13 -0.23 -3.53
C ILE A 10 0.72 -0.50 -4.03
N VAL A 11 0.09 -1.58 -3.54
CA VAL A 11 -1.31 -1.92 -3.84
C VAL A 11 -2.15 -1.60 -2.61
N ILE A 12 -3.23 -0.85 -2.81
CA ILE A 12 -4.14 -0.43 -1.74
C ILE A 12 -5.52 -1.00 -2.04
N ASP A 13 -6.00 -1.92 -1.20
CA ASP A 13 -7.36 -2.49 -1.29
C ASP A 13 -8.33 -1.68 -0.42
N LEU A 14 -9.45 -1.28 -1.00
CA LEU A 14 -10.41 -0.38 -0.36
C LEU A 14 -11.78 -1.05 -0.24
N LYS A 15 -12.40 -0.99 0.96
CA LYS A 15 -13.73 -1.55 1.21
C LYS A 15 -14.86 -0.84 0.47
N GLN A 16 -14.61 0.35 -0.08
CA GLN A 16 -15.62 1.12 -0.83
C GLN A 16 -15.00 1.88 -2.01
N GLY A 17 -15.83 2.21 -3.00
CA GLY A 17 -15.40 2.98 -4.16
C GLY A 17 -14.94 4.39 -3.77
N VAL A 18 -13.76 4.80 -4.23
CA VAL A 18 -13.20 6.12 -3.98
C VAL A 18 -12.81 6.81 -5.28
N ARG A 19 -12.61 8.13 -5.22
CA ARG A 19 -11.84 8.88 -6.19
C ARG A 19 -10.43 9.02 -5.64
N ALA A 20 -9.44 8.58 -6.40
CA ALA A 20 -8.04 8.80 -6.08
C ALA A 20 -7.52 10.03 -6.81
N LYS A 21 -6.77 10.87 -6.11
CA LYS A 21 -5.98 11.97 -6.66
C LYS A 21 -4.58 11.84 -6.08
N SER A 22 -3.57 11.83 -6.93
CA SER A 22 -2.19 11.72 -6.49
C SER A 22 -1.36 12.91 -6.97
N PHE A 23 -0.38 13.31 -6.17
CA PHE A 23 0.61 14.32 -6.51
C PHE A 23 1.91 14.06 -5.76
N VAL A 24 3.00 14.55 -6.30
CA VAL A 24 4.33 14.45 -5.68
C VAL A 24 4.61 15.76 -4.96
N LEU A 25 5.09 15.65 -3.72
CA LEU A 25 5.64 16.78 -2.99
C LEU A 25 7.17 16.78 -3.16
N GLU A 26 7.71 17.92 -3.47
CA GLU A 26 9.15 18.13 -3.55
C GLU A 26 9.82 17.90 -2.18
N PRO A 27 11.10 17.50 -2.17
CA PRO A 27 11.84 17.31 -0.95
C PRO A 27 11.99 18.61 -0.15
N ASN A 28 12.01 18.49 1.16
CA ASN A 28 12.32 19.60 2.06
C ASN A 28 13.42 19.16 3.06
N GLU A 29 13.82 20.05 3.95
CA GLU A 29 14.90 19.79 4.93
C GLU A 29 14.71 18.54 5.78
N ARG A 30 13.49 18.03 5.90
CA ARG A 30 13.11 16.94 6.79
C ARG A 30 12.73 15.65 6.06
N TYR A 31 12.27 15.76 4.80
CA TYR A 31 11.74 14.64 4.03
C TYR A 31 12.17 14.73 2.57
N GLY A 32 12.48 13.58 1.94
CA GLY A 32 12.68 13.46 0.50
C GLY A 32 11.37 13.65 -0.30
N HIS A 33 11.38 13.28 -1.57
CA HIS A 33 10.17 13.27 -2.40
C HIS A 33 9.08 12.41 -1.75
N ARG A 34 7.84 12.92 -1.75
CA ARG A 34 6.68 12.24 -1.16
C ARG A 34 5.57 12.15 -2.17
N LEU A 35 5.08 10.93 -2.39
CA LEU A 35 3.84 10.73 -3.14
C LEU A 35 2.66 10.87 -2.16
N VAL A 36 1.76 11.78 -2.44
CA VAL A 36 0.50 11.94 -1.72
C VAL A 36 -0.61 11.33 -2.56
N VAL A 37 -1.42 10.48 -1.96
CA VAL A 37 -2.60 9.89 -2.60
C VAL A 37 -3.83 10.23 -1.75
N ASP A 38 -4.64 11.17 -2.26
CA ASP A 38 -5.91 11.54 -1.64
C ASP A 38 -7.00 10.58 -2.11
N LEU A 39 -7.62 9.88 -1.16
CA LEU A 39 -8.71 8.95 -1.40
C LEU A 39 -10.01 9.58 -0.89
N THR A 40 -10.87 10.02 -1.79
CA THR A 40 -12.16 10.59 -1.44
C THR A 40 -13.28 9.58 -1.72
N PRO A 41 -14.14 9.25 -0.74
CA PRO A 41 -15.28 8.38 -1.00
C PRO A 41 -16.11 8.87 -2.18
N LYS A 42 -16.49 7.98 -3.10
CA LYS A 42 -17.53 8.30 -4.07
C LYS A 42 -18.82 8.48 -3.30
N ALA A 43 -19.29 9.73 -3.18
CA ALA A 43 -20.57 10.00 -2.57
C ALA A 43 -21.66 9.16 -3.24
N SER A 44 -22.33 8.27 -2.49
CA SER A 44 -23.65 7.81 -2.88
C SER A 44 -24.52 9.04 -2.90
N SER A 45 -25.17 9.30 -4.03
CA SER A 45 -26.07 10.43 -4.24
C SER A 45 -27.20 10.42 -3.20
N ARG A 46 -27.02 11.13 -2.08
CA ARG A 46 -28.09 11.69 -1.29
C ARG A 46 -27.96 13.20 -1.36
N PRO A 47 -28.98 13.93 -1.76
CA PRO A 47 -28.94 15.39 -1.72
C PRO A 47 -28.99 15.81 -0.24
N THR A 48 -27.98 16.47 0.22
CA THR A 48 -28.01 17.25 1.45
C THR A 48 -27.57 18.68 1.11
N ASP A 49 -28.45 19.58 1.44
CA ASP A 49 -28.37 21.03 1.33
C ASP A 49 -27.02 21.61 1.79
N GLY A 50 -26.67 22.68 1.10
CA GLY A 50 -25.42 23.38 1.31
C GLY A 50 -25.26 23.94 2.71
N SER A 51 -24.09 23.68 3.27
CA SER A 51 -23.42 24.62 4.18
C SER A 51 -21.92 24.38 4.08
N ALA A 52 -21.25 25.39 3.57
CA ALA A 52 -19.81 25.47 3.56
C ALA A 52 -19.32 25.60 5.02
N LEU A 53 -18.51 24.65 5.47
CA LEU A 53 -17.75 24.79 6.71
C LEU A 53 -16.25 24.68 6.39
N ALA A 54 -15.58 25.76 6.72
CA ALA A 54 -14.12 25.91 6.69
C ALA A 54 -13.42 24.86 7.58
N PRO A 55 -12.15 24.53 7.29
CA PRO A 55 -11.41 23.54 8.07
C PRO A 55 -11.05 24.13 9.44
N ASN A 56 -11.76 23.74 10.46
CA ASN A 56 -11.38 24.02 11.83
C ASN A 56 -10.61 22.82 12.38
N ALA A 57 -9.29 22.96 12.46
CA ALA A 57 -8.45 22.05 13.19
C ALA A 57 -8.82 22.08 14.68
N LYS A 58 -9.05 20.93 15.25
CA LYS A 58 -9.35 20.58 16.63
C LYS A 58 -10.83 20.26 16.90
N SER A 59 -11.21 19.03 16.56
CA SER A 59 -12.27 18.36 17.30
C SER A 59 -11.77 16.95 17.63
N ALA A 60 -11.40 16.75 18.86
CA ALA A 60 -11.21 15.43 19.45
C ALA A 60 -12.56 14.71 19.39
N SER A 61 -12.79 13.84 18.42
CA SER A 61 -13.99 13.04 18.32
C SER A 61 -13.97 11.96 19.41
N LYS A 62 -14.66 12.19 20.49
CA LYS A 62 -15.04 11.17 21.46
C LYS A 62 -15.84 10.09 20.72
N GLY A 63 -15.26 8.89 20.51
CA GLY A 63 -16.04 7.70 20.16
C GLY A 63 -15.73 7.01 18.82
N LEU A 64 -14.74 7.44 18.05
CA LEU A 64 -14.31 6.69 16.86
C LEU A 64 -13.12 5.79 17.25
N ARG A 65 -13.17 4.52 16.81
CA ARG A 65 -12.01 3.62 16.92
C ARG A 65 -10.89 4.08 16.01
N ASP A 66 -9.67 3.68 16.32
CA ASP A 66 -8.53 3.91 15.43
C ASP A 66 -8.76 3.27 14.07
N LEU A 67 -8.27 3.93 13.03
CA LEU A 67 -8.18 3.38 11.69
C LEU A 67 -7.11 2.28 11.67
N VAL A 68 -7.51 1.06 11.39
CA VAL A 68 -6.61 -0.09 11.33
C VAL A 68 -6.10 -0.28 9.92
N ILE A 69 -4.77 -0.23 9.76
CA ILE A 69 -4.10 -0.40 8.48
C ILE A 69 -3.32 -1.71 8.51
N ALA A 70 -3.77 -2.71 7.75
CA ALA A 70 -3.00 -3.93 7.53
C ALA A 70 -1.90 -3.66 6.50
N ILE A 71 -0.67 -4.03 6.83
CA ILE A 71 0.49 -3.91 5.95
C ILE A 71 0.95 -5.30 5.60
N ASP A 72 0.97 -5.61 4.31
CA ASP A 72 1.32 -6.91 3.78
C ASP A 72 2.67 -6.84 3.05
N PRO A 73 3.77 -7.24 3.70
CA PRO A 73 5.05 -7.40 3.02
C PRO A 73 4.98 -8.58 2.06
N GLY A 74 5.15 -8.35 0.76
CA GLY A 74 5.14 -9.40 -0.25
C GLY A 74 6.19 -10.48 0.01
N HIS A 75 5.93 -11.71 -0.48
CA HIS A 75 6.83 -12.86 -0.36
C HIS A 75 7.10 -13.30 1.07
N GLY A 76 8.13 -14.12 1.31
CA GLY A 76 8.53 -14.59 2.64
C GLY A 76 8.84 -16.08 2.70
N GLY A 77 9.70 -16.49 3.64
CA GLY A 77 10.11 -17.88 3.82
C GLY A 77 10.82 -18.44 2.59
N GLU A 78 10.28 -19.49 2.00
CA GLU A 78 10.81 -20.15 0.80
C GLU A 78 10.62 -19.35 -0.49
N ASP A 79 9.73 -18.36 -0.50
CA ASP A 79 9.53 -17.46 -1.60
C ASP A 79 10.38 -16.19 -1.41
N PRO A 80 11.52 -16.05 -2.13
CA PRO A 80 12.39 -14.88 -2.01
C PRO A 80 11.83 -13.64 -2.72
N GLY A 81 10.85 -13.79 -3.60
CA GLY A 81 10.46 -12.77 -4.57
C GLY A 81 11.57 -12.49 -5.60
N ALA A 82 11.62 -11.28 -6.11
CA ALA A 82 12.68 -10.87 -7.01
C ALA A 82 14.04 -10.79 -6.29
N ILE A 83 15.11 -11.17 -7.02
CA ILE A 83 16.49 -11.11 -6.50
C ILE A 83 17.21 -9.94 -7.18
N GLY A 84 17.65 -8.98 -6.38
CA GLY A 84 18.42 -7.83 -6.85
C GLY A 84 19.82 -8.20 -7.30
N VAL A 85 20.48 -7.28 -8.02
CA VAL A 85 21.82 -7.49 -8.61
C VAL A 85 22.91 -7.87 -7.59
N ASN A 86 22.72 -7.51 -6.33
CA ASN A 86 23.63 -7.84 -5.22
C ASN A 86 23.17 -9.05 -4.40
N GLY A 87 22.22 -9.84 -4.89
CA GLY A 87 21.68 -11.00 -4.19
C GLY A 87 20.68 -10.64 -3.08
N THR A 88 20.20 -9.39 -3.01
CA THR A 88 19.18 -8.97 -2.03
C THR A 88 17.83 -9.51 -2.46
N ASN A 89 17.15 -10.22 -1.56
CA ASN A 89 15.81 -10.76 -1.82
C ASN A 89 14.73 -9.70 -1.60
N GLU A 90 13.70 -9.72 -2.42
CA GLU A 90 12.53 -8.84 -2.30
C GLU A 90 11.86 -8.98 -0.94
N LYS A 91 11.70 -10.21 -0.43
CA LYS A 91 11.07 -10.50 0.87
C LYS A 91 11.68 -9.74 2.05
N ASP A 92 13.00 -9.50 2.02
CA ASP A 92 13.73 -8.79 3.08
C ASP A 92 13.49 -7.29 2.99
N ILE A 93 13.47 -6.76 1.77
CA ILE A 93 13.20 -5.34 1.51
C ILE A 93 11.77 -4.99 1.87
N THR A 94 10.80 -5.80 1.42
CA THR A 94 9.37 -5.55 1.70
C THR A 94 9.08 -5.60 3.20
N LEU A 95 9.66 -6.56 3.94
CA LEU A 95 9.52 -6.64 5.39
C LEU A 95 10.15 -5.43 6.10
N SER A 96 11.33 -4.99 5.65
CA SER A 96 12.00 -3.81 6.20
C SER A 96 11.17 -2.53 5.99
N ILE A 97 10.62 -2.34 4.80
CA ILE A 97 9.75 -1.20 4.47
C ILE A 97 8.46 -1.26 5.30
N ALA A 98 7.82 -2.43 5.37
CA ALA A 98 6.58 -2.62 6.13
C ALA A 98 6.74 -2.28 7.61
N ARG A 99 7.83 -2.71 8.24
CA ARG A 99 8.14 -2.36 9.65
C ARG A 99 8.34 -0.87 9.86
N LYS A 100 9.02 -0.20 8.92
CA LYS A 100 9.20 1.26 8.96
C LYS A 100 7.87 1.99 8.80
N LEU A 101 7.05 1.53 7.86
CA LEU A 101 5.71 2.10 7.62
C LEU A 101 4.81 1.90 8.84
N ALA A 102 4.80 0.70 9.43
CA ALA A 102 4.05 0.42 10.66
C ALA A 102 4.42 1.39 11.78
N ASN A 103 5.72 1.58 12.02
CA ASN A 103 6.20 2.53 13.03
C ASN A 103 5.80 3.99 12.75
N LEU A 104 5.64 4.38 11.49
CA LEU A 104 5.16 5.72 11.14
C LEU A 104 3.66 5.85 11.39
N ILE A 105 2.87 4.85 10.99
CA ILE A 105 1.42 4.83 11.19
C ILE A 105 1.09 4.84 12.68
N ASP A 106 1.78 4.05 13.50
CA ASP A 106 1.53 3.96 14.94
C ASP A 106 1.86 5.26 15.71
N ARG A 107 2.59 6.20 15.09
CA ARG A 107 2.84 7.53 15.63
C ARG A 107 1.73 8.53 15.32
N GLU A 108 0.86 8.20 14.37
CA GLU A 108 -0.25 9.06 13.98
C GLU A 108 -1.45 8.82 14.90
N THR A 109 -2.01 9.89 15.44
CA THR A 109 -3.18 9.81 16.33
C THR A 109 -4.39 9.28 15.57
N GLY A 110 -5.05 8.26 16.10
CA GLY A 110 -6.24 7.65 15.51
C GLY A 110 -5.92 6.65 14.40
N MET A 111 -4.67 6.21 14.29
CA MET A 111 -4.25 5.16 13.36
C MET A 111 -3.50 4.06 14.10
N ARG A 112 -3.58 2.83 13.57
CA ARG A 112 -2.85 1.67 14.07
C ARG A 112 -2.47 0.75 12.93
N ALA A 113 -1.21 0.32 12.90
CA ALA A 113 -0.71 -0.64 11.94
C ALA A 113 -0.87 -2.08 12.44
N GLN A 114 -1.10 -3.01 11.50
CA GLN A 114 -1.04 -4.45 11.72
C GLN A 114 -0.23 -5.08 10.58
N LEU A 115 0.88 -5.72 10.91
CA LEU A 115 1.68 -6.45 9.94
C LEU A 115 1.01 -7.81 9.63
N VAL A 116 0.79 -8.11 8.35
CA VAL A 116 0.28 -9.40 7.90
C VAL A 116 1.32 -10.49 8.14
N ARG A 117 2.60 -10.21 7.94
CA ARG A 117 3.73 -10.98 8.47
C ARG A 117 4.75 -10.06 9.12
N ASP A 118 5.30 -10.50 10.23
CA ASP A 118 6.30 -9.77 11.02
C ASP A 118 7.69 -10.43 11.02
N GLY A 119 7.81 -11.57 10.32
CA GLY A 119 9.01 -12.39 10.19
C GLY A 119 9.23 -12.93 8.79
N ASP A 120 10.31 -13.70 8.62
CA ASP A 120 10.63 -14.40 7.37
C ASP A 120 9.96 -15.77 7.36
N TYR A 121 8.70 -15.80 6.96
CA TYR A 121 7.91 -17.01 6.72
C TYR A 121 6.95 -16.79 5.55
N TYR A 122 6.62 -17.89 4.85
CA TYR A 122 5.69 -17.86 3.72
C TYR A 122 4.24 -17.73 4.19
N LEU A 123 3.48 -16.89 3.48
CA LEU A 123 2.02 -16.79 3.60
C LEU A 123 1.39 -16.76 2.21
N GLY A 124 0.49 -17.71 1.96
CA GLY A 124 -0.32 -17.71 0.74
C GLY A 124 -1.28 -16.52 0.69
N LEU A 125 -1.68 -16.12 -0.51
CA LEU A 125 -2.51 -14.91 -0.77
C LEU A 125 -3.81 -14.90 0.03
N ASP A 126 -4.53 -16.03 0.07
CA ASP A 126 -5.78 -16.14 0.82
C ASP A 126 -5.58 -15.89 2.32
N LYS A 127 -4.45 -16.38 2.86
CA LYS A 127 -4.12 -16.20 4.28
C LYS A 127 -3.79 -14.74 4.61
N ARG A 128 -3.17 -14.01 3.70
CA ARG A 128 -2.89 -12.58 3.84
C ARG A 128 -4.19 -11.78 3.94
N ILE A 129 -5.16 -12.10 3.08
CA ILE A 129 -6.50 -11.48 3.07
C ILE A 129 -7.27 -11.84 4.34
N GLU A 130 -7.21 -13.12 4.76
CA GLU A 130 -7.85 -13.60 5.99
C GLU A 130 -7.32 -12.85 7.23
N LEU A 131 -6.00 -12.67 7.33
CA LEU A 131 -5.36 -11.93 8.43
C LEU A 131 -5.77 -10.46 8.44
N ALA A 132 -5.79 -9.79 7.28
CA ALA A 132 -6.25 -8.41 7.19
C ALA A 132 -7.71 -8.26 7.66
N ARG A 133 -8.58 -9.22 7.32
CA ARG A 133 -9.96 -9.26 7.80
C ARG A 133 -10.04 -9.58 9.29
N HIS A 134 -9.21 -10.48 9.80
CA HIS A 134 -9.14 -10.82 11.22
C HIS A 134 -8.73 -9.63 12.08
N TYR A 135 -7.90 -8.75 11.56
CA TYR A 135 -7.51 -7.49 12.22
C TYR A 135 -8.58 -6.40 12.15
N ASP A 136 -9.74 -6.66 11.52
CA ASP A 136 -10.73 -5.65 11.19
C ASP A 136 -10.13 -4.43 10.48
N ALA A 137 -9.16 -4.69 9.58
CA ALA A 137 -8.47 -3.65 8.86
C ALA A 137 -9.40 -2.85 7.96
N ASP A 138 -9.27 -1.53 8.03
CA ASP A 138 -9.99 -0.59 7.17
C ASP A 138 -9.31 -0.44 5.82
N LEU A 139 -7.99 -0.68 5.79
CA LEU A 139 -7.14 -0.58 4.62
C LEU A 139 -6.12 -1.73 4.62
N LEU A 140 -5.88 -2.35 3.47
CA LEU A 140 -4.78 -3.28 3.24
C LEU A 140 -3.78 -2.66 2.25
N ILE A 141 -2.52 -2.60 2.64
CA ILE A 141 -1.41 -2.13 1.82
C ILE A 141 -0.44 -3.28 1.60
N SER A 142 -0.34 -3.80 0.37
CA SER A 142 0.69 -4.76 -0.01
C SER A 142 1.91 -4.03 -0.58
N ILE A 143 3.09 -4.45 -0.13
CA ILE A 143 4.39 -3.87 -0.49
C ILE A 143 5.19 -4.89 -1.27
N HIS A 144 5.61 -4.52 -2.47
CA HIS A 144 6.49 -5.28 -3.34
C HIS A 144 7.69 -4.46 -3.78
N ALA A 145 8.81 -5.11 -4.11
CA ALA A 145 10.04 -4.46 -4.52
C ALA A 145 10.78 -5.35 -5.53
N ASP A 146 10.42 -5.25 -6.79
CA ASP A 146 10.97 -6.05 -7.87
C ASP A 146 12.39 -5.62 -8.29
N ALA A 147 13.19 -6.50 -8.81
CA ALA A 147 14.51 -6.21 -9.35
C ALA A 147 14.50 -6.13 -10.88
N ASN A 148 15.19 -5.16 -11.43
CA ASN A 148 15.46 -5.11 -12.86
C ASN A 148 16.69 -5.95 -13.19
N GLN A 149 16.50 -7.10 -13.81
CA GLN A 149 17.61 -7.99 -14.23
C GLN A 149 18.36 -7.49 -15.48
N GLN A 150 17.87 -6.47 -16.17
CA GLN A 150 18.44 -6.00 -17.44
C GLN A 150 19.40 -4.80 -17.30
N GLY A 151 19.79 -4.44 -16.09
CA GLY A 151 20.84 -3.43 -15.86
C GLY A 151 20.52 -2.00 -16.35
N GLN A 152 19.27 -1.68 -16.60
CA GLN A 152 18.85 -0.31 -16.89
C GLN A 152 18.62 0.43 -15.58
N ASP A 153 19.07 1.69 -15.51
CA ASP A 153 18.89 2.61 -14.38
C ASP A 153 17.40 3.00 -14.21
N ALA A 154 16.60 2.02 -13.81
CA ALA A 154 15.20 2.24 -13.60
C ALA A 154 14.95 2.46 -12.10
N ALA A 155 14.50 3.64 -11.75
CA ALA A 155 14.13 4.01 -10.40
C ALA A 155 12.73 4.62 -10.39
N GLY A 156 11.96 4.32 -9.35
CA GLY A 156 10.62 4.87 -9.18
C GLY A 156 9.70 3.96 -8.40
N SER A 157 8.49 4.43 -8.16
CA SER A 157 7.43 3.68 -7.48
C SER A 157 6.10 3.85 -8.21
N SER A 158 5.26 2.83 -8.14
CA SER A 158 3.90 2.85 -8.67
C SER A 158 2.93 2.40 -7.60
N VAL A 159 1.75 3.02 -7.55
CA VAL A 159 0.65 2.63 -6.67
C VAL A 159 -0.49 2.12 -7.52
N PHE A 160 -0.99 0.93 -7.19
CA PHE A 160 -2.15 0.33 -7.83
C PHE A 160 -3.27 0.19 -6.81
N VAL A 161 -4.49 0.44 -7.25
CA VAL A 161 -5.70 0.25 -6.45
C VAL A 161 -6.51 -0.86 -7.10
N LEU A 162 -6.97 -1.82 -6.31
CA LEU A 162 -7.81 -2.90 -6.80
C LEU A 162 -9.15 -2.34 -7.30
N SER A 163 -9.57 -2.81 -8.49
CA SER A 163 -10.86 -2.49 -9.10
C SER A 163 -11.76 -3.72 -9.09
N LYS A 164 -13.06 -3.52 -8.88
CA LYS A 164 -14.05 -4.60 -9.00
C LYS A 164 -14.17 -5.13 -10.42
N ASP A 165 -13.82 -4.30 -11.40
CA ASP A 165 -13.90 -4.62 -12.82
C ASP A 165 -12.59 -5.23 -13.38
N GLY A 166 -11.68 -5.61 -12.47
CA GLY A 166 -10.37 -6.16 -12.83
C GLY A 166 -9.36 -5.08 -13.22
N ALA A 167 -8.24 -5.53 -13.79
CA ALA A 167 -7.14 -4.65 -14.17
C ALA A 167 -7.53 -3.81 -15.40
N THR A 168 -7.43 -2.49 -15.27
CA THR A 168 -7.81 -1.52 -16.31
C THR A 168 -6.72 -1.28 -17.36
N SER A 169 -5.51 -1.79 -17.14
CA SER A 169 -4.39 -1.70 -18.08
C SER A 169 -3.69 -3.06 -18.24
N ASN A 170 -3.08 -3.28 -19.41
CA ASN A 170 -2.29 -4.49 -19.66
C ASN A 170 -1.16 -4.64 -18.65
N GLN A 171 -0.58 -3.54 -18.20
CA GLN A 171 0.48 -3.52 -17.19
C GLN A 171 -0.04 -3.99 -15.82
N ALA A 172 -1.19 -3.47 -15.39
CA ALA A 172 -1.81 -3.89 -14.13
C ALA A 172 -2.21 -5.38 -14.17
N LYS A 173 -2.69 -5.85 -15.32
CA LYS A 173 -3.03 -7.26 -15.53
C LYS A 173 -1.80 -8.15 -15.45
N TRP A 174 -0.73 -7.80 -16.20
CA TRP A 174 0.52 -8.56 -16.17
C TRP A 174 1.10 -8.65 -14.75
N LEU A 175 1.04 -7.57 -14.00
CA LEU A 175 1.50 -7.54 -12.62
C LEU A 175 0.65 -8.43 -11.71
N ALA A 176 -0.68 -8.36 -11.82
CA ALA A 176 -1.58 -9.21 -11.06
C ALA A 176 -1.32 -10.69 -11.35
N ASP A 177 -1.16 -11.05 -12.63
CA ASP A 177 -0.88 -12.41 -13.07
C ASP A 177 0.48 -12.91 -12.51
N LYS A 178 1.50 -12.05 -12.47
CA LYS A 178 2.82 -12.37 -11.92
C LYS A 178 2.75 -12.65 -10.41
N GLU A 179 2.13 -11.75 -9.66
CA GLU A 179 2.07 -11.86 -8.20
C GLU A 179 1.12 -12.98 -7.72
N ASN A 180 0.11 -13.33 -8.52
CA ASN A 180 -0.82 -14.41 -8.18
C ASN A 180 -0.26 -15.81 -8.52
N ASN A 181 0.82 -15.89 -9.31
CA ASN A 181 1.45 -17.15 -9.71
C ASN A 181 2.82 -17.38 -9.02
N ALA A 182 3.18 -16.55 -8.05
CA ALA A 182 4.41 -16.68 -7.27
C ALA A 182 4.24 -17.62 -6.08
#